data_b3039502107d1104be1b8c1d813f0bb9
#
_entry.id   b3039502107d1104be1b8c1d813f0bb9
#
_cell.length_a   1.000
_cell.length_b   1.000
_cell.length_c   1.000
_cell.angle_alpha   90.00
_cell.angle_beta   90.00
_cell.angle_gamma   90.00
#
_symmetry.space_group_name_H-M   'P 1'
#
loop_
_entity.id
_entity.type
_entity.pdbx_description
1 polymer ?
#
loop_
_entity_poly.entity_id
_entity_poly.type
_entity_poly.pdbx_seq_one_letter_code
_entity_poly.pdbx_strand_id
1 'polypeptide(L)'
;MTDNQQQRYRFSEAPIWNLNRSYYEEEGLKAWNNDQVPQYITSNPMIATAYAEMIFGLLQDQANKGNNTEPVVIVELGAGAGRLAYHVLVELCKLRDFASITLPPFRYVMTDLAMNNVIAWKEHPALQDFIAEGIVDFAKFDAVNDTELNLVASNITIGAGELQQPLIIVANYFFDGIPQELLYVGDGHIYEADVFVDYPEQADSLKPSEVLDQLSLRYEYRLAPEYEQEDFAYRNVIATYQEQLEDSHILWPSSGLKCLERLNQLTQSGFVLITADKGDNLLDSFKFAEPPELVLHGAFSFTANYHAFVQAYEESGAMVLFPPHHYKNLNVGCFLNVDMPKSYTNTRLAYHRFVERFGPEEFFSLKEWVDRRIDTMGIQQILSFWRLGGYDAEFFIQSARQISSLLPDANDEELADLASGIQIMWSSYYVMEQKYDLALDAGLILFEMDMYEQSKYFLEISINSDEDEIVSTVYYGLAVCCFEMELAEEGLEYTKKLLELEPDNEDAMAIIHSFE
;
A
#
# COMPACT_ATOMS: atom_id res chain seq x y z
N MET A 1 -47.94 -3.16 -19.25
CA MET A 1 -47.44 -3.03 -17.88
C MET A 1 -46.73 -4.32 -17.58
N THR A 2 -45.46 -4.39 -17.94
CA THR A 2 -44.57 -5.48 -17.55
C THR A 2 -44.15 -5.19 -16.11
N ASP A 3 -44.51 -6.11 -15.20
CA ASP A 3 -43.98 -6.14 -13.84
C ASP A 3 -42.46 -6.20 -13.93
N ASN A 4 -41.78 -5.05 -13.84
CA ASN A 4 -40.36 -5.00 -13.55
C ASN A 4 -40.23 -5.36 -12.07
N GLN A 5 -40.25 -6.67 -11.77
CA GLN A 5 -39.74 -7.14 -10.48
C GLN A 5 -38.26 -6.77 -10.47
N GLN A 6 -37.93 -5.63 -9.82
CA GLN A 6 -36.54 -5.26 -9.56
C GLN A 6 -35.88 -6.44 -8.84
N GLN A 7 -34.75 -6.90 -9.37
CA GLN A 7 -34.05 -8.04 -8.82
C GLN A 7 -33.46 -7.69 -7.45
N ARG A 8 -33.73 -8.54 -6.47
CA ARG A 8 -33.31 -8.43 -5.08
C ARG A 8 -32.06 -9.26 -4.86
N TYR A 9 -31.06 -8.72 -4.19
CA TYR A 9 -29.80 -9.38 -3.88
C TYR A 9 -29.50 -9.30 -2.39
N ARG A 10 -28.78 -10.28 -1.85
CA ARG A 10 -28.02 -10.06 -0.62
C ARG A 10 -26.93 -9.02 -0.89
N PHE A 11 -26.52 -8.28 0.14
CA PHE A 11 -25.53 -7.20 -0.08
C PHE A 11 -24.21 -7.74 -0.65
N SER A 12 -23.70 -8.86 -0.12
CA SER A 12 -22.47 -9.51 -0.63
C SER A 12 -22.58 -10.08 -2.05
N GLU A 13 -23.81 -10.28 -2.55
CA GLU A 13 -24.08 -10.81 -3.89
C GLU A 13 -24.53 -9.71 -4.86
N ALA A 14 -24.62 -8.45 -4.39
CA ALA A 14 -25.05 -7.35 -5.22
C ALA A 14 -24.08 -7.11 -6.40
N PRO A 15 -24.60 -6.81 -7.60
CA PRO A 15 -23.77 -6.63 -8.80
C PRO A 15 -22.72 -5.54 -8.71
N ILE A 16 -22.82 -4.62 -7.74
CA ILE A 16 -21.80 -3.59 -7.51
C ILE A 16 -20.42 -4.20 -7.26
N TRP A 17 -20.34 -5.33 -6.56
CA TRP A 17 -19.07 -6.01 -6.30
C TRP A 17 -18.41 -6.53 -7.58
N ASN A 18 -19.22 -6.96 -8.57
CA ASN A 18 -18.70 -7.34 -9.88
C ASN A 18 -18.19 -6.13 -10.66
N LEU A 19 -18.86 -4.96 -10.55
CA LEU A 19 -18.37 -3.70 -11.16
C LEU A 19 -17.04 -3.28 -10.54
N ASN A 20 -16.93 -3.34 -9.20
CA ASN A 20 -15.69 -3.07 -8.48
C ASN A 20 -14.55 -3.99 -8.95
N ARG A 21 -14.83 -5.27 -9.04
CA ARG A 21 -13.90 -6.28 -9.54
C ARG A 21 -13.46 -6.00 -10.97
N SER A 22 -14.41 -5.72 -11.88
CA SER A 22 -14.12 -5.43 -13.29
C SER A 22 -13.25 -4.18 -13.44
N TYR A 23 -13.47 -3.15 -12.64
CA TYR A 23 -12.62 -1.96 -12.63
C TYR A 23 -11.15 -2.31 -12.38
N TYR A 24 -10.83 -3.07 -11.32
CA TYR A 24 -9.46 -3.45 -11.02
C TYR A 24 -8.86 -4.42 -12.05
N GLU A 25 -9.66 -5.34 -12.59
CA GLU A 25 -9.20 -6.27 -13.64
C GLU A 25 -8.90 -5.53 -14.98
N GLU A 26 -9.67 -4.49 -15.32
CA GLU A 26 -9.51 -3.70 -16.54
C GLU A 26 -8.39 -2.66 -16.43
N GLU A 27 -8.35 -1.89 -15.33
CA GLU A 27 -7.36 -0.82 -15.16
C GLU A 27 -5.98 -1.37 -14.75
N GLY A 28 -5.94 -2.48 -14.00
CA GLY A 28 -4.68 -3.06 -13.52
C GLY A 28 -3.85 -2.01 -12.77
N LEU A 29 -2.54 -1.92 -13.04
CA LEU A 29 -1.65 -0.96 -12.38
C LEU A 29 -2.05 0.51 -12.58
N LYS A 30 -2.78 0.82 -13.66
CA LYS A 30 -3.24 2.19 -13.93
C LYS A 30 -4.22 2.72 -12.89
N ALA A 31 -4.93 1.83 -12.18
CA ALA A 31 -5.82 2.23 -11.08
C ALA A 31 -5.08 3.05 -10.01
N TRP A 32 -3.78 2.81 -9.83
CA TRP A 32 -2.94 3.52 -8.85
C TRP A 32 -2.09 4.66 -9.43
N ASN A 33 -2.11 4.87 -10.76
CA ASN A 33 -1.30 5.90 -11.44
C ASN A 33 -2.13 7.11 -11.91
N ASN A 34 -3.46 7.07 -11.71
CA ASN A 34 -4.39 8.09 -12.19
C ASN A 34 -4.92 9.02 -11.08
N ASP A 35 -4.34 8.98 -9.89
CA ASP A 35 -4.73 9.74 -8.70
C ASP A 35 -6.18 9.48 -8.21
N GLN A 36 -6.83 8.44 -8.70
CA GLN A 36 -8.20 8.08 -8.30
C GLN A 36 -8.19 7.21 -7.04
N VAL A 37 -7.41 6.13 -7.03
CA VAL A 37 -7.29 5.25 -5.86
C VAL A 37 -6.21 5.78 -4.93
N PRO A 38 -6.53 6.10 -3.66
CA PRO A 38 -5.52 6.53 -2.69
C PRO A 38 -4.49 5.42 -2.44
N GLN A 39 -3.23 5.67 -2.78
CA GLN A 39 -2.18 4.66 -2.62
C GLN A 39 -1.10 5.05 -1.60
N TYR A 40 -0.82 6.35 -1.48
CA TYR A 40 0.30 6.80 -0.66
C TYR A 40 0.16 6.39 0.80
N ILE A 41 -1.05 6.52 1.35
CA ILE A 41 -1.32 6.21 2.76
C ILE A 41 -0.97 4.77 3.13
N THR A 42 -1.09 3.84 2.18
CA THR A 42 -0.92 2.40 2.41
C THR A 42 0.39 1.83 1.92
N SER A 43 1.21 2.61 1.19
CA SER A 43 2.39 2.08 0.50
C SER A 43 3.67 2.90 0.70
N ASN A 44 3.67 3.86 1.64
CA ASN A 44 4.85 4.67 1.94
C ASN A 44 5.89 3.91 2.78
N PRO A 45 7.16 4.37 2.83
CA PRO A 45 8.20 3.70 3.61
C PRO A 45 7.92 3.61 5.10
N MET A 46 7.11 4.53 5.68
CA MET A 46 6.81 4.52 7.12
C MET A 46 5.95 3.33 7.52
N ILE A 47 4.87 3.03 6.76
CA ILE A 47 4.05 1.85 7.01
C ILE A 47 4.81 0.56 6.69
N ALA A 48 5.62 0.58 5.63
CA ALA A 48 6.46 -0.55 5.26
C ALA A 48 7.48 -0.90 6.35
N THR A 49 8.12 0.10 6.96
CA THR A 49 9.02 -0.09 8.10
C THR A 49 8.30 -0.73 9.29
N ALA A 50 7.11 -0.24 9.64
CA ALA A 50 6.33 -0.82 10.73
C ALA A 50 6.00 -2.31 10.47
N TYR A 51 5.66 -2.65 9.22
CA TYR A 51 5.36 -4.03 8.84
C TYR A 51 6.60 -4.90 8.81
N ALA A 52 7.70 -4.42 8.24
CA ALA A 52 8.98 -5.13 8.22
C ALA A 52 9.48 -5.45 9.63
N GLU A 53 9.37 -4.52 10.57
CA GLU A 53 9.74 -4.72 11.98
C GLU A 53 8.85 -5.76 12.67
N MET A 54 7.54 -5.77 12.42
CA MET A 54 6.64 -6.81 12.98
C MET A 54 6.96 -8.19 12.38
N ILE A 55 7.19 -8.27 11.07
CA ILE A 55 7.58 -9.51 10.38
C ILE A 55 8.93 -10.00 10.91
N PHE A 56 9.91 -9.11 11.03
CA PHE A 56 11.22 -9.43 11.59
C PHE A 56 11.12 -9.93 13.04
N GLY A 57 10.27 -9.29 13.85
CA GLY A 57 9.96 -9.74 15.21
C GLY A 57 9.41 -11.18 15.24
N LEU A 58 8.53 -11.52 14.26
CA LEU A 58 8.02 -12.90 14.15
C LEU A 58 9.13 -13.88 13.74
N LEU A 59 9.99 -13.53 12.79
CA LEU A 59 11.13 -14.37 12.42
C LEU A 59 12.05 -14.61 13.61
N GLN A 60 12.30 -13.60 14.47
CA GLN A 60 13.05 -13.75 15.70
C GLN A 60 12.32 -14.65 16.72
N ASP A 61 11.00 -14.52 16.87
CA ASP A 61 10.21 -15.37 17.75
C ASP A 61 10.23 -16.83 17.29
N GLN A 62 10.19 -17.10 15.98
CA GLN A 62 10.35 -18.45 15.42
C GLN A 62 11.78 -18.99 15.64
N ALA A 63 12.80 -18.17 15.40
CA ALA A 63 14.19 -18.55 15.68
C ALA A 63 14.40 -18.96 17.14
N ASN A 64 13.84 -18.19 18.08
CA ASN A 64 13.90 -18.48 19.51
C ASN A 64 13.19 -19.79 19.90
N LYS A 65 12.20 -20.23 19.11
CA LYS A 65 11.53 -21.53 19.26
C LYS A 65 12.30 -22.68 18.61
N GLY A 66 13.39 -22.40 17.90
CA GLY A 66 14.19 -23.38 17.17
C GLY A 66 13.66 -23.71 15.76
N ASN A 67 12.71 -22.93 15.26
CA ASN A 67 12.09 -23.13 13.94
C ASN A 67 12.86 -22.36 12.86
N ASN A 68 14.08 -22.83 12.51
CA ASN A 68 15.00 -22.06 11.66
C ASN A 68 15.14 -22.63 10.23
N THR A 69 14.52 -23.76 9.91
CA THR A 69 14.75 -24.49 8.65
C THR A 69 13.62 -24.31 7.64
N GLU A 70 12.38 -24.30 8.12
CA GLU A 70 11.22 -24.17 7.27
C GLU A 70 10.94 -22.68 6.97
N PRO A 71 10.59 -22.35 5.71
CA PRO A 71 10.31 -20.96 5.36
C PRO A 71 9.03 -20.43 6.01
N VAL A 72 9.08 -19.20 6.47
CA VAL A 72 7.90 -18.41 6.82
C VAL A 72 7.34 -17.79 5.54
N VAL A 73 6.09 -18.06 5.22
CA VAL A 73 5.41 -17.47 4.07
C VAL A 73 4.66 -16.22 4.50
N ILE A 74 4.85 -15.15 3.76
CA ILE A 74 4.17 -13.86 3.92
C ILE A 74 3.28 -13.69 2.68
N VAL A 75 1.98 -13.54 2.87
CA VAL A 75 1.03 -13.33 1.77
C VAL A 75 0.45 -11.94 1.88
N GLU A 76 0.69 -11.09 0.88
CA GLU A 76 0.02 -9.80 0.76
C GLU A 76 -1.22 -9.94 -0.10
N LEU A 77 -2.37 -9.57 0.46
CA LEU A 77 -3.66 -9.58 -0.22
C LEU A 77 -3.90 -8.24 -0.91
N GLY A 78 -4.12 -8.27 -2.22
CA GLY A 78 -4.36 -7.06 -2.99
C GLY A 78 -3.14 -6.14 -3.05
N ALA A 79 -1.97 -6.66 -3.46
CA ALA A 79 -0.72 -5.90 -3.49
C ALA A 79 -0.72 -4.71 -4.46
N GLY A 80 -1.70 -4.62 -5.35
CA GLY A 80 -1.96 -3.45 -6.19
C GLY A 80 -0.75 -3.04 -7.05
N ALA A 81 -0.22 -1.85 -6.79
CA ALA A 81 0.98 -1.38 -7.50
C ALA A 81 2.26 -2.16 -7.15
N GLY A 82 2.29 -2.91 -6.03
CA GLY A 82 3.46 -3.63 -5.54
C GLY A 82 4.44 -2.79 -4.72
N ARG A 83 4.17 -1.50 -4.54
CA ARG A 83 5.06 -0.56 -3.84
C ARG A 83 5.25 -0.91 -2.37
N LEU A 84 4.17 -1.32 -1.66
CA LEU A 84 4.28 -1.74 -0.26
C LEU A 84 5.19 -2.96 -0.14
N ALA A 85 4.93 -4.01 -0.92
CA ALA A 85 5.76 -5.21 -0.95
C ALA A 85 7.24 -4.89 -1.13
N TYR A 86 7.56 -4.03 -2.10
CA TYR A 86 8.93 -3.62 -2.37
C TYR A 86 9.60 -2.95 -1.17
N HIS A 87 8.94 -1.95 -0.56
CA HIS A 87 9.49 -1.26 0.61
C HIS A 87 9.62 -2.19 1.82
N VAL A 88 8.66 -3.09 2.04
CA VAL A 88 8.76 -4.11 3.11
C VAL A 88 9.93 -5.06 2.85
N LEU A 89 10.12 -5.53 1.61
CA LEU A 89 11.23 -6.41 1.24
C LEU A 89 12.59 -5.73 1.44
N VAL A 90 12.74 -4.49 0.98
CA VAL A 90 13.99 -3.72 1.16
C VAL A 90 14.33 -3.60 2.64
N GLU A 91 13.35 -3.21 3.48
CA GLU A 91 13.60 -3.03 4.90
C GLU A 91 13.81 -4.36 5.63
N LEU A 92 13.03 -5.38 5.33
CA LEU A 92 13.15 -6.70 5.93
C LEU A 92 14.50 -7.36 5.61
N CYS A 93 15.04 -7.19 4.39
CA CYS A 93 16.37 -7.67 4.03
C CYS A 93 17.47 -6.94 4.80
N LYS A 94 17.36 -5.60 4.97
CA LYS A 94 18.29 -4.85 5.84
C LYS A 94 18.28 -5.37 7.28
N LEU A 95 17.08 -5.57 7.86
CA LEU A 95 16.92 -6.11 9.21
C LEU A 95 17.50 -7.53 9.33
N ARG A 96 17.28 -8.38 8.32
CA ARG A 96 17.87 -9.73 8.25
C ARG A 96 19.41 -9.65 8.27
N ASP A 97 19.99 -8.75 7.49
CA ASP A 97 21.43 -8.62 7.38
C ASP A 97 22.08 -8.03 8.65
N PHE A 98 21.34 -7.25 9.43
CA PHE A 98 21.76 -6.82 10.78
C PHE A 98 21.65 -7.92 11.84
N ALA A 99 20.86 -8.95 11.60
CA ALA A 99 20.62 -9.98 12.59
C ALA A 99 21.89 -10.82 12.84
N SER A 100 22.29 -10.94 14.10
CA SER A 100 23.39 -11.82 14.51
C SER A 100 22.96 -13.27 14.81
N ILE A 101 21.66 -13.55 14.69
CA ILE A 101 21.05 -14.86 14.91
C ILE A 101 20.62 -15.48 13.58
N THR A 102 20.57 -16.81 13.53
CA THR A 102 20.02 -17.51 12.37
C THR A 102 18.50 -17.41 12.38
N LEU A 103 17.96 -16.65 11.45
CA LEU A 103 16.52 -16.52 11.24
C LEU A 103 16.02 -17.65 10.30
N PRO A 104 14.73 -18.06 10.40
CA PRO A 104 14.15 -18.89 9.36
C PRO A 104 14.17 -18.16 8.01
N PRO A 105 14.32 -18.88 6.90
CA PRO A 105 14.10 -18.29 5.58
C PRO A 105 12.66 -17.77 5.47
N PHE A 106 12.44 -16.78 4.60
CA PHE A 106 11.09 -16.28 4.34
C PHE A 106 10.83 -16.16 2.84
N ARG A 107 9.55 -16.19 2.48
CA ARG A 107 9.06 -15.93 1.13
C ARG A 107 7.89 -14.98 1.19
N TYR A 108 7.98 -13.87 0.49
CA TYR A 108 6.93 -12.90 0.32
C TYR A 108 6.14 -13.21 -0.95
N VAL A 109 4.85 -13.45 -0.84
CA VAL A 109 3.95 -13.75 -1.96
C VAL A 109 3.02 -12.57 -2.15
N MET A 110 3.24 -11.82 -3.22
CA MET A 110 2.35 -10.74 -3.63
C MET A 110 1.16 -11.34 -4.35
N THR A 111 -0.07 -10.99 -3.92
CA THR A 111 -1.28 -11.49 -4.56
C THR A 111 -2.20 -10.38 -5.02
N ASP A 112 -2.91 -10.61 -6.11
CA ASP A 112 -3.96 -9.73 -6.63
C ASP A 112 -5.00 -10.52 -7.39
N LEU A 113 -6.18 -9.93 -7.54
CA LEU A 113 -7.25 -10.45 -8.38
C LEU A 113 -6.91 -10.32 -9.87
N ALA A 114 -6.25 -9.21 -10.25
CA ALA A 114 -5.88 -8.89 -11.63
C ALA A 114 -4.59 -9.61 -12.05
N MET A 115 -4.69 -10.54 -13.00
CA MET A 115 -3.51 -11.25 -13.53
C MET A 115 -2.51 -10.32 -14.21
N ASN A 116 -2.96 -9.19 -14.75
CA ASN A 116 -2.08 -8.19 -15.36
C ASN A 116 -1.10 -7.58 -14.34
N ASN A 117 -1.54 -7.38 -13.09
CA ASN A 117 -0.67 -6.92 -12.00
C ASN A 117 0.41 -7.96 -11.69
N VAL A 118 0.03 -9.24 -11.60
CA VAL A 118 0.96 -10.36 -11.36
C VAL A 118 2.05 -10.45 -12.44
N ILE A 119 1.68 -10.26 -13.71
CA ILE A 119 2.62 -10.27 -14.83
C ILE A 119 3.56 -9.08 -14.73
N ALA A 120 3.04 -7.89 -14.47
CA ALA A 120 3.82 -6.67 -14.38
C ALA A 120 4.85 -6.72 -13.23
N TRP A 121 4.49 -7.24 -12.05
CA TRP A 121 5.43 -7.41 -10.95
C TRP A 121 6.56 -8.38 -11.30
N LYS A 122 6.24 -9.47 -11.98
CA LYS A 122 7.25 -10.45 -12.40
C LYS A 122 8.29 -9.85 -13.35
N GLU A 123 7.90 -8.85 -14.13
CA GLU A 123 8.77 -8.15 -15.08
C GLU A 123 9.41 -6.88 -14.49
N HIS A 124 8.96 -6.43 -13.31
CA HIS A 124 9.39 -5.18 -12.71
C HIS A 124 10.88 -5.21 -12.32
N PRO A 125 11.71 -4.25 -12.80
CA PRO A 125 13.17 -4.26 -12.56
C PRO A 125 13.56 -4.31 -11.08
N ALA A 126 12.85 -3.57 -10.21
CA ALA A 126 13.16 -3.50 -8.78
C ALA A 126 12.92 -4.82 -8.02
N LEU A 127 12.17 -5.76 -8.59
CA LEU A 127 11.87 -7.06 -7.97
C LEU A 127 12.77 -8.20 -8.46
N GLN A 128 13.61 -7.98 -9.49
CA GLN A 128 14.39 -9.06 -10.12
C GLN A 128 15.37 -9.74 -9.17
N ASP A 129 16.07 -8.97 -8.34
CA ASP A 129 17.03 -9.52 -7.38
C ASP A 129 16.30 -10.39 -6.33
N PHE A 130 15.16 -9.95 -5.82
CA PHE A 130 14.35 -10.73 -4.86
C PHE A 130 13.78 -12.01 -5.48
N ILE A 131 13.42 -11.98 -6.79
CA ILE A 131 12.99 -13.18 -7.54
C ILE A 131 14.17 -14.15 -7.66
N ALA A 132 15.35 -13.66 -8.05
CA ALA A 132 16.54 -14.48 -8.22
C ALA A 132 16.99 -15.15 -6.91
N GLU A 133 16.83 -14.46 -5.77
CA GLU A 133 17.09 -15.00 -4.43
C GLU A 133 15.99 -15.95 -3.94
N GLY A 134 14.83 -16.03 -4.61
CA GLY A 134 13.68 -16.83 -4.19
C GLY A 134 12.93 -16.26 -2.98
N ILE A 135 13.15 -14.99 -2.66
CA ILE A 135 12.53 -14.26 -1.54
C ILE A 135 11.12 -13.77 -1.91
N VAL A 136 10.88 -13.43 -3.17
CA VAL A 136 9.56 -12.98 -3.64
C VAL A 136 8.95 -13.95 -4.64
N ASP A 137 7.64 -14.11 -4.58
CA ASP A 137 6.82 -14.84 -5.54
C ASP A 137 5.47 -14.14 -5.74
N PHE A 138 4.69 -14.59 -6.69
CA PHE A 138 3.46 -13.94 -7.09
C PHE A 138 2.35 -14.95 -7.29
N ALA A 139 1.10 -14.57 -6.98
CA ALA A 139 -0.04 -15.40 -7.31
C ALA A 139 -1.26 -14.54 -7.69
N LYS A 140 -2.05 -14.99 -8.66
CA LYS A 140 -3.43 -14.54 -8.76
C LYS A 140 -4.21 -15.15 -7.61
N PHE A 141 -4.96 -14.35 -6.87
CA PHE A 141 -5.75 -14.83 -5.73
C PHE A 141 -7.08 -14.08 -5.62
N ASP A 142 -8.16 -14.84 -5.66
CA ASP A 142 -9.50 -14.37 -5.40
C ASP A 142 -9.87 -14.65 -3.94
N ALA A 143 -9.91 -13.62 -3.13
CA ALA A 143 -10.24 -13.69 -1.70
C ALA A 143 -11.63 -14.28 -1.39
N VAL A 144 -12.53 -14.31 -2.36
CA VAL A 144 -13.89 -14.86 -2.18
C VAL A 144 -13.91 -16.37 -2.40
N ASN A 145 -13.10 -16.86 -3.37
CA ASN A 145 -13.26 -18.24 -3.87
C ASN A 145 -12.04 -19.14 -3.69
N ASP A 146 -10.81 -18.60 -3.71
CA ASP A 146 -9.61 -19.42 -3.76
C ASP A 146 -9.29 -20.05 -2.40
N THR A 147 -8.76 -21.27 -2.45
CA THR A 147 -8.39 -22.10 -1.29
C THR A 147 -6.93 -22.52 -1.29
N GLU A 148 -6.17 -22.15 -2.31
CA GLU A 148 -4.76 -22.46 -2.51
C GLU A 148 -4.04 -21.30 -3.18
N LEU A 149 -2.71 -21.27 -3.10
CA LEU A 149 -1.86 -20.27 -3.75
C LEU A 149 -1.06 -20.93 -4.87
N ASN A 150 -1.29 -20.51 -6.10
CA ASN A 150 -0.55 -20.96 -7.28
C ASN A 150 0.55 -19.96 -7.61
N LEU A 151 1.78 -20.24 -7.17
CA LEU A 151 2.93 -19.36 -7.29
C LEU A 151 3.49 -19.35 -8.71
N VAL A 152 3.59 -18.15 -9.30
CA VAL A 152 3.92 -17.98 -10.74
C VAL A 152 5.43 -17.99 -11.02
N ALA A 153 6.27 -17.49 -10.12
CA ALA A 153 7.71 -17.46 -10.34
C ALA A 153 8.35 -18.83 -10.08
N SER A 154 8.04 -19.48 -8.97
CA SER A 154 8.56 -20.79 -8.60
C SER A 154 7.82 -21.98 -9.19
N ASN A 155 6.60 -21.76 -9.71
CA ASN A 155 5.69 -22.79 -10.21
C ASN A 155 5.34 -23.85 -9.13
N ILE A 156 5.09 -23.40 -7.91
CA ILE A 156 4.69 -24.19 -6.74
C ILE A 156 3.25 -23.87 -6.39
N THR A 157 2.47 -24.87 -6.01
CA THR A 157 1.16 -24.69 -5.39
C THR A 157 1.28 -24.89 -3.89
N ILE A 158 0.69 -24.00 -3.09
CA ILE A 158 0.58 -24.13 -1.63
C ILE A 158 -0.88 -24.47 -1.32
N GLY A 159 -1.12 -25.70 -0.89
CA GLY A 159 -2.41 -26.21 -0.52
C GLY A 159 -2.59 -26.36 0.99
N ALA A 160 -3.72 -26.97 1.38
CA ALA A 160 -4.09 -27.12 2.78
C ALA A 160 -3.06 -27.94 3.58
N GLY A 161 -2.59 -27.38 4.72
CA GLY A 161 -1.67 -28.01 5.66
C GLY A 161 -0.23 -28.13 5.19
N GLU A 162 0.15 -27.50 4.10
CA GLU A 162 1.53 -27.60 3.57
C GLU A 162 2.52 -26.69 4.31
N LEU A 163 2.06 -25.59 4.89
CA LEU A 163 2.92 -24.67 5.65
C LEU A 163 3.04 -25.15 7.10
N GLN A 164 4.27 -25.35 7.56
CA GLN A 164 4.55 -25.76 8.93
C GLN A 164 4.70 -24.57 9.88
N GLN A 165 5.21 -23.44 9.36
CA GLN A 165 5.34 -22.19 10.08
C GLN A 165 4.02 -21.41 10.07
N PRO A 166 3.79 -20.49 11.02
CA PRO A 166 2.67 -19.56 10.94
C PRO A 166 2.69 -18.78 9.62
N LEU A 167 1.54 -18.64 9.00
CA LEU A 167 1.37 -17.80 7.83
C LEU A 167 1.31 -16.32 8.26
N ILE A 168 2.07 -15.45 7.64
CA ILE A 168 1.89 -14.00 7.79
C ILE A 168 0.97 -13.52 6.68
N ILE A 169 -0.08 -12.81 7.03
CA ILE A 169 -1.02 -12.19 6.11
C ILE A 169 -0.89 -10.69 6.24
N VAL A 170 -0.64 -10.00 5.13
CA VAL A 170 -0.64 -8.54 5.02
C VAL A 170 -1.88 -8.14 4.23
N ALA A 171 -2.72 -7.26 4.79
CA ALA A 171 -3.96 -6.82 4.16
C ALA A 171 -4.16 -5.32 4.40
N ASN A 172 -3.83 -4.50 3.40
CA ASN A 172 -3.96 -3.05 3.46
C ASN A 172 -5.06 -2.57 2.52
N TYR A 173 -6.03 -1.80 3.02
CA TYR A 173 -7.18 -1.31 2.27
C TYR A 173 -7.78 -2.43 1.42
N PHE A 174 -8.00 -3.54 2.10
CA PHE A 174 -8.43 -4.77 1.49
C PHE A 174 -9.84 -5.18 1.95
N PHE A 175 -10.10 -5.14 3.26
CA PHE A 175 -11.38 -5.57 3.82
C PHE A 175 -12.52 -4.58 3.55
N ASP A 176 -12.21 -3.33 3.28
CA ASP A 176 -13.16 -2.30 2.87
C ASP A 176 -13.64 -2.45 1.42
N GLY A 177 -12.85 -3.13 0.57
CA GLY A 177 -13.07 -3.30 -0.87
C GLY A 177 -13.61 -4.66 -1.31
N ILE A 178 -13.82 -5.63 -0.40
CA ILE A 178 -14.34 -6.96 -0.72
C ILE A 178 -15.78 -7.14 -0.23
N PRO A 179 -16.56 -8.11 -0.78
CA PRO A 179 -17.98 -8.29 -0.45
C PRO A 179 -18.24 -8.48 1.06
N GLN A 180 -19.23 -7.76 1.56
CA GLN A 180 -19.70 -7.78 2.95
C GLN A 180 -21.21 -7.97 2.96
N GLU A 181 -21.80 -8.34 4.12
CA GLU A 181 -23.24 -8.25 4.32
C GLU A 181 -23.59 -6.94 5.02
N LEU A 182 -24.78 -6.42 4.73
CA LEU A 182 -25.32 -5.29 5.45
C LEU A 182 -26.40 -5.76 6.42
N LEU A 183 -26.13 -5.58 7.71
CA LEU A 183 -27.06 -5.90 8.79
C LEU A 183 -27.62 -4.62 9.41
N TYR A 184 -28.82 -4.72 9.95
CA TYR A 184 -29.44 -3.68 10.77
C TYR A 184 -29.85 -4.28 12.12
N VAL A 185 -29.52 -3.58 13.18
CA VAL A 185 -29.88 -3.95 14.56
C VAL A 185 -31.01 -3.02 15.03
N GLY A 186 -32.15 -3.59 15.34
CA GLY A 186 -33.29 -2.84 15.85
C GLY A 186 -34.19 -3.70 16.72
N ASP A 187 -34.77 -3.16 17.79
CA ASP A 187 -35.62 -3.86 18.73
C ASP A 187 -35.02 -5.18 19.30
N GLY A 188 -33.67 -5.24 19.43
CA GLY A 188 -32.96 -6.42 19.90
C GLY A 188 -32.92 -7.58 18.88
N HIS A 189 -33.19 -7.33 17.62
CA HIS A 189 -33.15 -8.30 16.53
C HIS A 189 -32.17 -7.90 15.44
N ILE A 190 -31.71 -8.91 14.68
CA ILE A 190 -30.89 -8.71 13.48
C ILE A 190 -31.77 -8.80 12.24
N TYR A 191 -31.61 -7.81 11.39
CA TYR A 191 -32.20 -7.78 10.05
C TYR A 191 -31.08 -7.77 9.03
N GLU A 192 -31.22 -8.49 7.92
CA GLU A 192 -30.32 -8.45 6.78
C GLU A 192 -30.92 -7.58 5.67
N ALA A 193 -30.09 -6.78 5.04
CA ALA A 193 -30.51 -5.93 3.93
C ALA A 193 -30.66 -6.73 2.64
N ASP A 194 -31.81 -6.61 2.03
CA ASP A 194 -32.01 -6.92 0.61
C ASP A 194 -31.71 -5.66 -0.19
N VAL A 195 -30.86 -5.79 -1.19
CA VAL A 195 -30.34 -4.66 -1.97
C VAL A 195 -30.95 -4.65 -3.36
N PHE A 196 -31.38 -3.46 -3.77
CA PHE A 196 -31.83 -3.16 -5.12
C PHE A 196 -30.87 -2.16 -5.74
N VAL A 197 -30.43 -2.46 -6.97
CA VAL A 197 -29.51 -1.61 -7.71
C VAL A 197 -30.27 -0.90 -8.82
N ASP A 198 -30.30 0.40 -8.78
CA ASP A 198 -30.88 1.23 -9.83
C ASP A 198 -29.76 1.72 -10.75
N TYR A 199 -29.73 1.18 -11.97
CA TYR A 199 -28.71 1.47 -12.97
C TYR A 199 -29.05 2.71 -13.80
N PRO A 200 -28.06 3.46 -14.33
CA PRO A 200 -28.29 4.49 -15.33
C PRO A 200 -28.87 3.90 -16.65
N GLU A 201 -29.62 4.70 -17.42
CA GLU A 201 -30.32 4.25 -18.63
C GLU A 201 -29.41 3.60 -19.69
N GLN A 202 -28.10 3.90 -19.70
CA GLN A 202 -27.13 3.44 -20.67
C GLN A 202 -26.01 2.60 -20.05
N ALA A 203 -26.26 1.91 -18.92
CA ALA A 203 -25.24 1.16 -18.19
C ALA A 203 -24.40 0.22 -19.06
N ASP A 204 -25.03 -0.47 -20.03
CA ASP A 204 -24.31 -1.41 -20.92
C ASP A 204 -23.26 -0.75 -21.84
N SER A 205 -23.27 0.57 -21.99
CA SER A 205 -22.34 1.33 -22.82
C SER A 205 -21.29 2.11 -22.04
N LEU A 206 -21.39 2.12 -20.73
CA LEU A 206 -20.49 2.85 -19.82
C LEU A 206 -19.40 1.91 -19.28
N LYS A 207 -18.26 2.50 -18.89
CA LYS A 207 -17.23 1.77 -18.15
C LYS A 207 -17.70 1.47 -16.72
N PRO A 208 -17.12 0.44 -16.05
CA PRO A 208 -17.47 0.12 -14.67
C PRO A 208 -17.47 1.31 -13.71
N SER A 209 -16.44 2.18 -13.79
CA SER A 209 -16.35 3.41 -12.96
C SER A 209 -17.50 4.38 -13.23
N GLU A 210 -17.86 4.60 -14.50
CA GLU A 210 -18.95 5.51 -14.89
C GLU A 210 -20.32 4.99 -14.44
N VAL A 211 -20.49 3.66 -14.42
CA VAL A 211 -21.71 3.03 -13.89
C VAL A 211 -21.77 3.21 -12.37
N LEU A 212 -20.65 2.98 -11.66
CA LEU A 212 -20.56 3.15 -10.20
C LEU A 212 -20.88 4.59 -9.77
N ASP A 213 -20.42 5.58 -10.52
CA ASP A 213 -20.68 7.00 -10.23
C ASP A 213 -22.17 7.41 -10.37
N GLN A 214 -22.96 6.65 -11.14
CA GLN A 214 -24.33 7.02 -11.49
C GLN A 214 -25.40 6.09 -10.92
N LEU A 215 -25.03 4.90 -10.43
CA LEU A 215 -25.99 3.98 -9.82
C LEU A 215 -26.44 4.47 -8.43
N SER A 216 -27.58 3.96 -7.98
CA SER A 216 -28.03 4.15 -6.61
C SER A 216 -28.46 2.83 -5.99
N LEU A 217 -28.29 2.73 -4.68
CA LEU A 217 -28.66 1.56 -3.89
C LEU A 217 -29.89 1.88 -3.04
N ARG A 218 -30.81 0.92 -2.98
CA ARG A 218 -31.95 0.96 -2.04
C ARG A 218 -31.93 -0.31 -1.22
N TYR A 219 -32.27 -0.19 0.04
CA TYR A 219 -32.25 -1.27 1.01
C TYR A 219 -33.66 -1.57 1.53
N GLU A 220 -34.01 -2.85 1.63
CA GLU A 220 -35.15 -3.35 2.38
C GLU A 220 -34.64 -4.37 3.40
N TYR A 221 -35.14 -4.33 4.61
CA TYR A 221 -34.62 -5.16 5.69
C TYR A 221 -35.58 -6.30 5.99
N ARG A 222 -35.07 -7.53 6.04
CA ARG A 222 -35.78 -8.71 6.47
C ARG A 222 -35.20 -9.24 7.78
N LEU A 223 -36.08 -9.74 8.66
CA LEU A 223 -35.62 -10.44 9.86
C LEU A 223 -34.72 -11.62 9.48
N ALA A 224 -33.56 -11.77 10.13
CA ALA A 224 -32.52 -12.71 9.78
C ALA A 224 -32.15 -13.61 10.98
N PRO A 225 -33.06 -14.51 11.41
CA PRO A 225 -32.83 -15.39 12.56
C PRO A 225 -31.70 -16.40 12.35
N GLU A 226 -31.23 -16.58 11.12
CA GLU A 226 -30.10 -17.43 10.78
C GLU A 226 -28.81 -17.01 11.46
N TYR A 227 -28.62 -15.72 11.75
CA TYR A 227 -27.44 -15.23 12.49
C TYR A 227 -27.49 -15.52 14.00
N GLU A 228 -28.67 -15.88 14.51
CA GLU A 228 -28.91 -16.16 15.93
C GLU A 228 -28.84 -17.68 16.25
N GLN A 229 -28.72 -18.52 15.21
CA GLN A 229 -28.72 -19.98 15.34
C GLN A 229 -27.43 -20.49 16.00
N GLU A 230 -27.52 -21.65 16.71
CA GLU A 230 -26.40 -22.21 17.44
C GLU A 230 -25.24 -22.66 16.54
N ASP A 231 -25.51 -22.95 15.29
CA ASP A 231 -24.53 -23.38 14.28
C ASP A 231 -23.89 -22.20 13.53
N PHE A 232 -24.35 -20.97 13.76
CA PHE A 232 -23.68 -19.79 13.19
C PHE A 232 -22.36 -19.53 13.95
N ALA A 233 -21.24 -19.67 13.23
CA ALA A 233 -19.89 -19.64 13.80
C ALA A 233 -19.58 -18.39 14.64
N TYR A 234 -20.19 -17.26 14.32
CA TYR A 234 -19.95 -15.95 14.96
C TYR A 234 -21.15 -15.45 15.76
N ARG A 235 -21.97 -16.37 16.27
CA ARG A 235 -23.19 -16.05 17.04
C ARG A 235 -22.95 -15.11 18.21
N ASN A 236 -21.82 -15.25 18.92
CA ASN A 236 -21.54 -14.43 20.10
C ASN A 236 -21.28 -12.96 19.70
N VAL A 237 -20.62 -12.73 18.56
CA VAL A 237 -20.42 -11.38 18.02
C VAL A 237 -21.78 -10.76 17.70
N ILE A 238 -22.66 -11.51 17.05
CA ILE A 238 -24.02 -11.07 16.74
C ILE A 238 -24.82 -10.78 18.02
N ALA A 239 -24.73 -11.65 19.04
CA ALA A 239 -25.37 -11.44 20.33
C ALA A 239 -24.89 -10.13 21.00
N THR A 240 -23.59 -9.83 20.91
CA THR A 240 -23.05 -8.55 21.40
C THR A 240 -23.70 -7.35 20.70
N TYR A 241 -23.87 -7.42 19.38
CA TYR A 241 -24.53 -6.35 18.62
C TYR A 241 -26.00 -6.21 19.03
N GLN A 242 -26.74 -7.31 19.17
CA GLN A 242 -28.15 -7.29 19.59
C GLN A 242 -28.34 -6.69 20.99
N GLU A 243 -27.42 -6.96 21.91
CA GLU A 243 -27.49 -6.49 23.30
C GLU A 243 -27.07 -5.03 23.48
N GLN A 244 -26.13 -4.54 22.65
CA GLN A 244 -25.44 -3.28 22.90
C GLN A 244 -25.69 -2.20 21.86
N LEU A 245 -26.26 -2.57 20.69
CA LEU A 245 -26.59 -1.62 19.63
C LEU A 245 -28.10 -1.51 19.47
N GLU A 246 -28.53 -0.36 19.01
CA GLU A 246 -29.92 -0.06 18.66
C GLU A 246 -29.93 0.90 17.48
N ASP A 247 -30.88 0.73 16.56
CA ASP A 247 -31.00 1.56 15.35
C ASP A 247 -29.66 1.78 14.65
N SER A 248 -28.98 0.66 14.33
CA SER A 248 -27.59 0.68 13.87
C SER A 248 -27.38 -0.21 12.66
N HIS A 249 -26.71 0.32 11.64
CA HIS A 249 -26.31 -0.43 10.46
C HIS A 249 -24.88 -0.95 10.62
N ILE A 250 -24.64 -2.20 10.22
CA ILE A 250 -23.37 -2.90 10.39
C ILE A 250 -22.97 -3.57 9.09
N LEU A 251 -21.80 -3.23 8.59
CA LEU A 251 -21.15 -4.02 7.55
C LEU A 251 -20.54 -5.27 8.20
N TRP A 252 -21.11 -6.43 7.91
CA TRP A 252 -20.65 -7.71 8.43
C TRP A 252 -19.61 -8.29 7.47
N PRO A 253 -18.34 -8.52 7.91
CA PRO A 253 -17.23 -8.85 7.02
C PRO A 253 -17.20 -10.34 6.64
N SER A 254 -18.30 -10.86 6.12
CA SER A 254 -18.51 -12.29 5.83
C SER A 254 -17.44 -12.89 4.91
N SER A 255 -17.07 -12.18 3.83
CA SER A 255 -16.04 -12.66 2.90
C SER A 255 -14.64 -12.56 3.48
N GLY A 256 -14.35 -11.51 4.25
CA GLY A 256 -13.07 -11.36 4.94
C GLY A 256 -12.80 -12.46 5.96
N LEU A 257 -13.80 -12.76 6.81
CA LEU A 257 -13.70 -13.85 7.79
C LEU A 257 -13.47 -15.20 7.09
N LYS A 258 -14.26 -15.52 6.05
CA LYS A 258 -14.10 -16.74 5.26
C LYS A 258 -12.75 -16.81 4.52
N CYS A 259 -12.23 -15.67 4.04
CA CYS A 259 -10.89 -15.59 3.44
C CYS A 259 -9.81 -16.00 4.44
N LEU A 260 -9.83 -15.40 5.64
CA LEU A 260 -8.87 -15.71 6.70
C LEU A 260 -8.99 -17.17 7.17
N GLU A 261 -10.19 -17.74 7.24
CA GLU A 261 -10.40 -19.16 7.54
C GLU A 261 -9.74 -20.07 6.49
N ARG A 262 -9.91 -19.77 5.18
CA ARG A 262 -9.27 -20.54 4.10
C ARG A 262 -7.76 -20.41 4.10
N LEU A 263 -7.23 -19.18 4.31
CA LEU A 263 -5.78 -18.98 4.45
C LEU A 263 -5.21 -19.70 5.67
N ASN A 264 -5.95 -19.75 6.78
CA ASN A 264 -5.56 -20.52 7.97
C ASN A 264 -5.45 -22.03 7.68
N GLN A 265 -6.22 -22.56 6.74
CA GLN A 265 -6.13 -23.97 6.34
C GLN A 265 -4.83 -24.31 5.61
N LEU A 266 -4.11 -23.34 5.04
CA LEU A 266 -2.82 -23.57 4.38
C LEU A 266 -1.70 -23.93 5.37
N THR A 267 -1.83 -23.55 6.63
CA THR A 267 -0.82 -23.71 7.66
C THR A 267 -1.25 -24.64 8.79
N GLN A 268 -0.27 -25.28 9.42
CA GLN A 268 -0.46 -26.11 10.62
C GLN A 268 -0.29 -25.33 11.94
N SER A 269 0.21 -24.08 11.87
CA SER A 269 0.64 -23.31 13.04
C SER A 269 -0.12 -21.98 13.23
N GLY A 270 -1.25 -21.82 12.53
CA GLY A 270 -2.04 -20.60 12.58
C GLY A 270 -1.44 -19.46 11.77
N PHE A 271 -1.92 -18.25 11.97
CA PHE A 271 -1.47 -17.08 11.19
C PHE A 271 -1.27 -15.84 12.07
N VAL A 272 -0.49 -14.90 11.53
CA VAL A 272 -0.41 -13.52 12.01
C VAL A 272 -0.94 -12.62 10.90
N LEU A 273 -2.01 -11.85 11.18
CA LEU A 273 -2.54 -10.84 10.26
C LEU A 273 -2.00 -9.47 10.67
N ILE A 274 -1.40 -8.77 9.72
CA ILE A 274 -1.04 -7.35 9.82
C ILE A 274 -1.93 -6.63 8.83
N THR A 275 -2.74 -5.69 9.30
CA THR A 275 -3.76 -5.04 8.49
C THR A 275 -3.85 -3.56 8.78
N ALA A 276 -4.14 -2.77 7.77
CA ALA A 276 -4.50 -1.37 7.91
C ALA A 276 -5.62 -1.02 6.93
N ASP A 277 -6.64 -0.35 7.45
CA ASP A 277 -7.81 0.01 6.66
C ASP A 277 -8.54 1.21 7.30
N LYS A 278 -9.46 1.82 6.54
CA LYS A 278 -10.50 2.67 7.11
C LYS A 278 -11.48 1.77 7.86
N GLY A 279 -11.45 1.79 9.18
CA GLY A 279 -12.30 0.88 9.92
C GLY A 279 -12.33 1.13 11.41
N ASP A 280 -13.34 0.57 12.03
CA ASP A 280 -13.62 0.73 13.45
C ASP A 280 -13.44 -0.59 14.21
N ASN A 281 -12.61 -0.56 15.25
CA ASN A 281 -12.41 -1.67 16.17
C ASN A 281 -13.17 -1.52 17.49
N LEU A 282 -13.82 -0.36 17.73
CA LEU A 282 -14.57 -0.05 18.94
C LEU A 282 -16.07 -0.16 18.70
N LEU A 283 -16.79 -0.86 19.56
CA LEU A 283 -18.22 -1.04 19.45
C LEU A 283 -19.00 0.29 19.46
N ASP A 284 -18.52 1.28 20.21
CA ASP A 284 -19.18 2.58 20.32
C ASP A 284 -19.27 3.33 18.97
N SER A 285 -18.40 3.02 18.02
CA SER A 285 -18.42 3.60 16.67
C SER A 285 -19.62 3.14 15.83
N PHE A 286 -20.24 2.02 16.22
CA PHE A 286 -21.39 1.46 15.50
C PHE A 286 -22.75 1.90 16.06
N LYS A 287 -22.77 2.63 17.19
CA LYS A 287 -24.02 3.11 17.78
C LYS A 287 -24.71 4.12 16.89
N PHE A 288 -25.98 3.84 16.54
CA PHE A 288 -26.81 4.67 15.67
C PHE A 288 -26.16 4.92 14.29
N ALA A 289 -25.39 3.95 13.79
CA ALA A 289 -24.74 4.07 12.49
C ALA A 289 -25.78 4.05 11.36
N GLU A 290 -25.70 5.02 10.49
CA GLU A 290 -26.54 5.12 9.29
C GLU A 290 -26.15 4.05 8.24
N PRO A 291 -27.01 3.78 7.23
CA PRO A 291 -26.64 2.92 6.12
C PRO A 291 -25.33 3.38 5.47
N PRO A 292 -24.44 2.44 5.08
CA PRO A 292 -23.14 2.79 4.52
C PRO A 292 -23.29 3.47 3.16
N GLU A 293 -22.49 4.51 2.93
CA GLU A 293 -22.35 5.17 1.64
C GLU A 293 -21.18 4.59 0.85
N LEU A 294 -21.30 4.55 -0.49
CA LEU A 294 -20.21 4.19 -1.39
C LEU A 294 -19.16 5.31 -1.39
N VAL A 295 -17.94 5.01 -1.00
CA VAL A 295 -16.81 5.95 -1.17
C VAL A 295 -16.20 5.70 -2.55
N LEU A 296 -16.54 6.57 -3.50
CA LEU A 296 -16.17 6.43 -4.90
C LEU A 296 -14.77 6.99 -5.17
N HIS A 297 -13.97 6.23 -5.93
CA HIS A 297 -12.61 6.60 -6.35
C HIS A 297 -12.21 5.86 -7.65
N GLY A 298 -13.12 5.84 -8.63
CA GLY A 298 -13.03 5.01 -9.84
C GLY A 298 -13.58 3.60 -9.60
N ALA A 299 -13.15 2.96 -8.53
CA ALA A 299 -13.80 1.85 -7.84
C ALA A 299 -14.65 2.38 -6.67
N PHE A 300 -15.00 1.53 -5.72
CA PHE A 300 -15.55 1.97 -4.44
C PHE A 300 -14.98 1.19 -3.26
N SER A 301 -15.06 1.79 -2.09
CA SER A 301 -14.82 1.13 -0.81
C SER A 301 -15.88 1.50 0.22
N PHE A 302 -15.92 0.74 1.29
CA PHE A 302 -16.68 1.03 2.50
C PHE A 302 -15.74 1.28 3.69
N THR A 303 -16.15 0.88 4.88
CA THR A 303 -15.32 0.81 6.07
C THR A 303 -15.19 -0.64 6.52
N ALA A 304 -14.00 -1.02 6.98
CA ALA A 304 -13.78 -2.35 7.55
C ALA A 304 -14.35 -2.42 8.97
N ASN A 305 -15.17 -3.44 9.25
CA ASN A 305 -15.65 -3.70 10.60
C ASN A 305 -14.61 -4.52 11.37
N TYR A 306 -13.59 -3.85 11.89
CA TYR A 306 -12.56 -4.50 12.70
C TYR A 306 -13.08 -5.03 14.03
N HIS A 307 -14.16 -4.44 14.59
CA HIS A 307 -14.75 -4.95 15.82
C HIS A 307 -15.25 -6.41 15.65
N ALA A 308 -15.85 -6.74 14.50
CA ALA A 308 -16.27 -8.10 14.21
C ALA A 308 -15.06 -9.07 14.15
N PHE A 309 -13.98 -8.67 13.49
CA PHE A 309 -12.75 -9.47 13.45
C PHE A 309 -12.14 -9.64 14.85
N VAL A 310 -12.03 -8.55 15.63
CA VAL A 310 -11.50 -8.59 17.00
C VAL A 310 -12.26 -9.60 17.85
N GLN A 311 -13.58 -9.46 17.93
CA GLN A 311 -14.42 -10.36 18.73
C GLN A 311 -14.31 -11.82 18.27
N ALA A 312 -14.39 -12.07 16.96
CA ALA A 312 -14.31 -13.42 16.41
C ALA A 312 -12.99 -14.12 16.74
N TYR A 313 -11.87 -13.41 16.65
CA TYR A 313 -10.54 -13.99 16.89
C TYR A 313 -10.16 -14.03 18.38
N GLU A 314 -10.55 -13.06 19.19
CA GLU A 314 -10.35 -13.13 20.65
C GLU A 314 -11.12 -14.29 21.28
N GLU A 315 -12.35 -14.57 20.82
CA GLU A 315 -13.12 -15.74 21.26
C GLU A 315 -12.43 -17.07 20.91
N SER A 316 -11.71 -17.13 19.80
CA SER A 316 -10.91 -18.29 19.41
C SER A 316 -9.57 -18.42 20.17
N GLY A 317 -9.23 -17.44 21.04
CA GLY A 317 -8.00 -17.42 21.84
C GLY A 317 -6.84 -16.68 21.19
N ALA A 318 -7.03 -16.01 20.06
CA ALA A 318 -6.03 -15.13 19.47
C ALA A 318 -5.76 -13.91 20.37
N MET A 319 -4.59 -13.31 20.19
CA MET A 319 -4.29 -12.00 20.77
C MET A 319 -4.41 -10.95 19.65
N VAL A 320 -5.25 -9.95 19.89
CA VAL A 320 -5.46 -8.86 18.95
C VAL A 320 -4.88 -7.57 19.51
N LEU A 321 -4.19 -6.82 18.66
CA LEU A 321 -3.54 -5.56 18.98
C LEU A 321 -4.10 -4.48 18.08
N PHE A 322 -4.64 -3.42 18.68
CA PHE A 322 -5.01 -2.16 18.04
C PHE A 322 -4.51 -0.99 18.88
N PRO A 323 -4.22 0.18 18.29
CA PRO A 323 -3.87 1.37 19.07
C PRO A 323 -5.01 1.75 20.03
N PRO A 324 -4.71 2.32 21.22
CA PRO A 324 -5.73 2.78 22.14
C PRO A 324 -6.47 4.04 21.67
N HIS A 325 -5.94 4.72 20.68
CA HIS A 325 -6.55 5.87 20.00
C HIS A 325 -7.17 5.42 18.69
N HIS A 326 -8.05 6.22 18.14
CA HIS A 326 -8.80 5.89 16.94
C HIS A 326 -8.59 6.95 15.86
N TYR A 327 -8.16 6.51 14.68
CA TYR A 327 -8.06 7.33 13.47
C TYR A 327 -9.05 6.86 12.42
N LYS A 328 -9.78 7.82 11.84
CA LYS A 328 -10.83 7.50 10.85
C LYS A 328 -10.28 6.95 9.53
N ASN A 329 -9.08 7.41 9.14
CA ASN A 329 -8.55 7.15 7.80
C ASN A 329 -7.58 5.98 7.75
N LEU A 330 -7.03 5.57 8.87
CA LEU A 330 -6.07 4.47 8.96
C LEU A 330 -6.13 3.89 10.36
N ASN A 331 -6.42 2.60 10.48
CA ASN A 331 -6.41 1.88 11.74
C ASN A 331 -5.57 0.61 11.54
N VAL A 332 -4.42 0.55 12.21
CA VAL A 332 -3.43 -0.53 12.01
C VAL A 332 -3.60 -1.59 13.06
N GLY A 333 -3.97 -2.80 12.65
CA GLY A 333 -4.20 -3.94 13.54
C GLY A 333 -3.17 -5.07 13.34
N CYS A 334 -2.94 -5.84 14.42
CA CYS A 334 -2.16 -7.08 14.36
C CYS A 334 -2.89 -8.18 15.13
N PHE A 335 -3.19 -9.30 14.44
CA PHE A 335 -3.86 -10.46 15.00
C PHE A 335 -2.88 -11.63 15.10
N LEU A 336 -2.63 -12.11 16.30
CA LEU A 336 -1.80 -13.27 16.57
C LEU A 336 -2.71 -14.49 16.80
N ASN A 337 -3.18 -15.11 15.72
CA ASN A 337 -3.99 -16.33 15.74
C ASN A 337 -3.08 -17.56 15.67
N VAL A 338 -2.32 -17.77 16.69
CA VAL A 338 -1.25 -18.79 16.83
C VAL A 338 -1.27 -19.41 18.21
N ASP A 339 -0.63 -20.56 18.38
CA ASP A 339 -0.44 -21.16 19.68
C ASP A 339 0.40 -20.26 20.60
N MET A 340 -0.09 -20.06 21.85
CA MET A 340 0.57 -19.23 22.87
C MET A 340 0.94 -17.83 22.36
N PRO A 341 -0.01 -17.00 21.90
CA PRO A 341 0.28 -15.72 21.28
C PRO A 341 1.10 -14.78 22.18
N LYS A 342 1.01 -14.94 23.50
CA LYS A 342 1.84 -14.19 24.46
C LYS A 342 3.34 -14.47 24.34
N SER A 343 3.74 -15.59 23.76
CA SER A 343 5.15 -15.96 23.56
C SER A 343 5.82 -15.24 22.39
N TYR A 344 5.04 -14.59 21.53
CA TYR A 344 5.55 -13.80 20.39
C TYR A 344 5.97 -12.41 20.87
N THR A 345 7.02 -12.37 21.68
CA THR A 345 7.45 -11.17 22.42
C THR A 345 8.06 -10.13 21.48
N ASN A 346 8.87 -10.55 20.49
CA ASN A 346 9.51 -9.61 19.57
C ASN A 346 8.48 -8.99 18.62
N THR A 347 7.55 -9.79 18.09
CA THR A 347 6.42 -9.30 17.26
C THR A 347 5.60 -8.24 18.02
N ARG A 348 5.22 -8.53 19.24
CA ARG A 348 4.44 -7.60 20.09
C ARG A 348 5.21 -6.34 20.45
N LEU A 349 6.51 -6.47 20.68
CA LEU A 349 7.38 -5.33 20.98
C LEU A 349 7.56 -4.42 19.74
N ALA A 350 7.67 -5.02 18.55
CA ALA A 350 7.69 -4.27 17.28
C ALA A 350 6.38 -3.51 17.09
N TYR A 351 5.22 -4.16 17.27
CA TYR A 351 3.92 -3.49 17.22
C TYR A 351 3.86 -2.29 18.18
N HIS A 352 4.24 -2.49 19.44
CA HIS A 352 4.24 -1.42 20.44
C HIS A 352 5.12 -0.22 20.05
N ARG A 353 6.28 -0.47 19.42
CA ARG A 353 7.24 0.57 19.06
C ARG A 353 6.87 1.31 17.79
N PHE A 354 6.41 0.58 16.77
CA PHE A 354 6.26 1.09 15.40
C PHE A 354 4.81 1.34 14.99
N VAL A 355 3.83 0.95 15.83
CA VAL A 355 2.42 1.23 15.59
C VAL A 355 1.81 1.97 16.78
N GLU A 356 1.84 1.38 17.99
CA GLU A 356 1.09 1.92 19.13
C GLU A 356 1.71 3.21 19.70
N ARG A 357 3.05 3.33 19.74
CA ARG A 357 3.73 4.48 20.35
C ARG A 357 3.85 5.67 19.40
N PHE A 358 4.28 5.44 18.20
CA PHE A 358 4.38 6.36 17.10
C PHE A 358 4.44 5.53 15.81
N GLY A 359 3.44 5.67 14.97
CA GLY A 359 3.25 4.80 13.83
C GLY A 359 2.80 5.52 12.57
N PRO A 360 2.32 4.75 11.61
CA PRO A 360 1.80 5.29 10.36
C PRO A 360 0.69 6.32 10.54
N GLU A 361 -0.16 6.16 11.55
CA GLU A 361 -1.30 7.05 11.80
C GLU A 361 -0.83 8.44 12.22
N GLU A 362 0.09 8.54 13.21
CA GLU A 362 0.67 9.81 13.66
C GLU A 362 1.47 10.47 12.55
N PHE A 363 2.23 9.67 11.78
CA PHE A 363 2.97 10.19 10.63
C PHE A 363 2.04 10.84 9.62
N PHE A 364 0.91 10.20 9.29
CA PHE A 364 -0.08 10.76 8.37
C PHE A 364 -0.69 12.06 8.87
N SER A 365 -1.09 12.09 10.14
CA SER A 365 -1.63 13.30 10.76
C SER A 365 -0.64 14.47 10.70
N LEU A 366 0.65 14.19 10.95
CA LEU A 366 1.71 15.19 10.83
C LEU A 366 1.99 15.58 9.38
N LYS A 367 1.97 14.61 8.45
CA LYS A 367 2.21 14.86 7.02
C LYS A 367 1.19 15.82 6.45
N GLU A 368 -0.10 15.66 6.73
CA GLU A 368 -1.13 16.60 6.29
C GLU A 368 -0.85 18.05 6.77
N TRP A 369 -0.31 18.19 7.96
CA TRP A 369 0.06 19.50 8.49
C TRP A 369 1.30 20.07 7.81
N VAL A 370 2.30 19.24 7.52
CA VAL A 370 3.55 19.58 6.83
C VAL A 370 3.26 19.98 5.38
N ASP A 371 2.49 19.18 4.64
CA ASP A 371 2.15 19.41 3.22
C ASP A 371 1.55 20.80 3.00
N ARG A 372 0.72 21.27 3.93
CA ARG A 372 0.14 22.64 3.87
C ARG A 372 1.13 23.76 4.16
N ARG A 373 2.37 23.45 4.54
CA ARG A 373 3.37 24.42 5.04
C ARG A 373 4.74 24.27 4.40
N ILE A 374 4.92 23.36 3.46
CA ILE A 374 6.21 23.10 2.80
C ILE A 374 6.86 24.41 2.35
N ASP A 375 6.12 25.30 1.69
CA ASP A 375 6.63 26.59 1.17
C ASP A 375 7.15 27.56 2.26
N THR A 376 6.91 27.26 3.54
CA THR A 376 7.36 28.08 4.67
C THR A 376 8.38 27.37 5.56
N MET A 377 8.72 26.12 5.24
CA MET A 377 9.69 25.34 6.00
C MET A 377 11.12 25.72 5.63
N GLY A 378 12.00 25.73 6.62
CA GLY A 378 13.45 25.81 6.40
C GLY A 378 14.03 24.42 6.06
N ILE A 379 15.25 24.40 5.51
CA ILE A 379 15.88 23.18 5.02
C ILE A 379 16.01 22.09 6.10
N GLN A 380 16.38 22.47 7.32
CA GLN A 380 16.48 21.51 8.45
C GLN A 380 15.15 20.84 8.79
N GLN A 381 14.04 21.56 8.64
CA GLN A 381 12.71 21.01 8.90
C GLN A 381 12.32 20.02 7.80
N ILE A 382 12.59 20.35 6.54
CA ILE A 382 12.35 19.47 5.39
C ILE A 382 13.17 18.19 5.54
N LEU A 383 14.48 18.30 5.74
CA LEU A 383 15.38 17.15 5.90
C LEU A 383 14.99 16.27 7.09
N SER A 384 14.57 16.90 8.21
CA SER A 384 14.14 16.14 9.40
C SER A 384 12.85 15.36 9.16
N PHE A 385 11.87 15.96 8.49
CA PHE A 385 10.63 15.30 8.18
C PHE A 385 10.82 14.22 7.11
N TRP A 386 11.67 14.48 6.12
CA TRP A 386 12.02 13.51 5.08
C TRP A 386 12.71 12.26 5.66
N ARG A 387 13.67 12.43 6.59
CA ARG A 387 14.25 11.32 7.35
C ARG A 387 13.22 10.54 8.16
N LEU A 388 12.32 11.24 8.85
CA LEU A 388 11.24 10.62 9.60
C LEU A 388 10.34 9.76 8.70
N GLY A 389 10.06 10.21 7.48
CA GLY A 389 9.29 9.49 6.46
C GLY A 389 10.09 8.43 5.69
N GLY A 390 11.33 8.09 6.10
CA GLY A 390 12.15 7.07 5.44
C GLY A 390 12.71 7.50 4.08
N TYR A 391 12.95 8.80 3.88
CA TYR A 391 13.40 9.38 2.62
C TYR A 391 12.44 9.10 1.44
N ASP A 392 11.16 9.24 1.71
CA ASP A 392 10.12 9.00 0.72
C ASP A 392 10.22 9.92 -0.50
N ALA A 393 10.08 9.34 -1.69
CA ALA A 393 10.15 10.05 -2.97
C ALA A 393 9.00 11.05 -3.16
N GLU A 394 7.79 10.73 -2.73
CA GLU A 394 6.62 11.62 -2.83
C GLU A 394 6.82 12.92 -2.05
N PHE A 395 7.38 12.82 -0.84
CA PHE A 395 7.67 14.01 -0.05
C PHE A 395 8.80 14.85 -0.68
N PHE A 396 9.82 14.19 -1.26
CA PHE A 396 10.87 14.87 -2.00
C PHE A 396 10.30 15.66 -3.18
N ILE A 397 9.48 15.01 -4.02
CA ILE A 397 8.78 15.64 -5.16
C ILE A 397 8.01 16.89 -4.70
N GLN A 398 7.21 16.77 -3.63
CA GLN A 398 6.42 17.89 -3.10
C GLN A 398 7.28 19.03 -2.56
N SER A 399 8.49 18.73 -2.06
CA SER A 399 9.40 19.71 -1.44
C SER A 399 10.51 20.21 -2.36
N ALA A 400 10.72 19.62 -3.54
CA ALA A 400 11.84 19.91 -4.44
C ALA A 400 11.98 21.41 -4.75
N ARG A 401 10.87 22.08 -5.10
CA ARG A 401 10.87 23.53 -5.36
C ARG A 401 11.31 24.36 -4.14
N GLN A 402 10.84 23.99 -2.94
CA GLN A 402 11.21 24.67 -1.71
C GLN A 402 12.68 24.41 -1.37
N ILE A 403 13.16 23.18 -1.57
CA ILE A 403 14.58 22.80 -1.40
C ILE A 403 15.45 23.69 -2.28
N SER A 404 15.22 23.75 -3.61
CA SER A 404 15.99 24.62 -4.52
C SER A 404 16.02 26.08 -4.05
N SER A 405 14.88 26.62 -3.59
CA SER A 405 14.82 28.00 -3.10
C SER A 405 15.68 28.26 -1.85
N LEU A 406 16.01 27.23 -1.08
CA LEU A 406 16.77 27.32 0.16
C LEU A 406 18.26 27.00 0.00
N LEU A 407 18.70 26.43 -1.13
CA LEU A 407 20.10 26.05 -1.37
C LEU A 407 21.09 27.22 -1.22
N PRO A 408 20.79 28.45 -1.70
CA PRO A 408 21.75 29.59 -1.57
C PRO A 408 22.11 29.97 -0.13
N ASP A 409 21.22 29.65 0.82
CA ASP A 409 21.40 29.94 2.24
C ASP A 409 21.79 28.71 3.08
N ALA A 410 21.88 27.53 2.45
CA ALA A 410 22.21 26.27 3.11
C ALA A 410 23.71 26.17 3.43
N ASN A 411 24.04 25.57 4.55
CA ASN A 411 25.44 25.30 4.92
C ASN A 411 25.92 23.94 4.41
N ASP A 412 27.25 23.70 4.45
CA ASP A 412 27.87 22.48 3.93
C ASP A 412 27.32 21.18 4.56
N GLU A 413 26.93 21.21 5.84
CA GLU A 413 26.37 20.03 6.52
C GLU A 413 24.96 19.72 6.00
N GLU A 414 24.15 20.74 5.73
CA GLU A 414 22.79 20.60 5.17
C GLU A 414 22.84 20.09 3.73
N LEU A 415 23.78 20.62 2.94
CA LEU A 415 24.00 20.14 1.55
C LEU A 415 24.45 18.68 1.52
N ALA A 416 25.37 18.30 2.40
CA ALA A 416 25.82 16.90 2.51
C ALA A 416 24.70 15.95 2.94
N ASP A 417 23.84 16.37 3.89
CA ASP A 417 22.67 15.62 4.34
C ASP A 417 21.64 15.45 3.21
N LEU A 418 21.38 16.52 2.46
CA LEU A 418 20.49 16.49 1.29
C LEU A 418 20.99 15.54 0.21
N ALA A 419 22.28 15.62 -0.15
CA ALA A 419 22.87 14.72 -1.14
C ALA A 419 22.79 13.24 -0.72
N SER A 420 23.09 12.96 0.55
CA SER A 420 22.96 11.62 1.12
C SER A 420 21.50 11.15 1.10
N GLY A 421 20.56 12.03 1.44
CA GLY A 421 19.13 11.74 1.37
C GLY A 421 18.65 11.39 -0.04
N ILE A 422 19.10 12.12 -1.07
CA ILE A 422 18.79 11.84 -2.47
C ILE A 422 19.28 10.43 -2.87
N GLN A 423 20.48 10.04 -2.46
CA GLN A 423 21.01 8.71 -2.74
C GLN A 423 20.20 7.61 -2.05
N ILE A 424 19.84 7.80 -0.77
CA ILE A 424 19.02 6.84 -0.02
C ILE A 424 17.65 6.70 -0.65
N MET A 425 16.99 7.82 -0.97
CA MET A 425 15.71 7.85 -1.66
C MET A 425 15.77 7.06 -2.96
N TRP A 426 16.75 7.35 -3.80
CA TRP A 426 16.90 6.70 -5.11
C TRP A 426 17.16 5.20 -5.00
N SER A 427 17.95 4.78 -4.02
CA SER A 427 18.25 3.36 -3.79
C SER A 427 17.02 2.52 -3.38
N SER A 428 15.96 3.18 -2.89
CA SER A 428 14.69 2.56 -2.49
C SER A 428 13.50 3.03 -3.32
N TYR A 429 13.75 3.70 -4.45
CA TYR A 429 12.68 4.20 -5.31
C TYR A 429 12.06 3.06 -6.14
N TYR A 430 10.76 2.86 -5.95
CA TYR A 430 9.96 1.93 -6.75
C TYR A 430 9.32 2.70 -7.90
N VAL A 431 9.82 2.46 -9.11
CA VAL A 431 9.35 3.15 -10.33
C VAL A 431 7.94 2.67 -10.66
N MET A 432 6.98 3.57 -10.64
CA MET A 432 5.66 3.36 -11.24
C MET A 432 5.59 4.18 -12.53
N GLU A 433 4.72 3.80 -13.47
CA GLU A 433 4.46 4.61 -14.67
C GLU A 433 3.90 6.00 -14.26
N GLN A 434 4.77 6.91 -13.83
CA GLN A 434 4.41 8.27 -13.39
C GLN A 434 4.75 9.27 -14.50
N LYS A 435 3.95 10.35 -14.55
CA LYS A 435 4.21 11.51 -15.42
C LYS A 435 5.32 12.41 -14.90
N TYR A 436 5.90 12.10 -13.73
CA TYR A 436 6.85 12.94 -13.03
C TYR A 436 8.27 12.38 -13.14
N ASP A 437 9.22 13.22 -13.56
CA ASP A 437 10.63 12.85 -13.67
C ASP A 437 11.39 13.18 -12.38
N LEU A 438 11.42 12.23 -11.45
CA LEU A 438 12.16 12.34 -10.19
C LEU A 438 13.66 12.52 -10.42
N ALA A 439 14.21 11.90 -11.47
CA ALA A 439 15.63 12.00 -11.79
C ALA A 439 16.00 13.43 -12.21
N LEU A 440 15.10 14.13 -12.92
CA LEU A 440 15.31 15.53 -13.28
C LEU A 440 15.47 16.41 -12.06
N ASP A 441 14.53 16.35 -11.12
CA ASP A 441 14.59 17.18 -9.91
C ASP A 441 15.83 16.87 -9.05
N ALA A 442 16.13 15.58 -8.86
CA ALA A 442 17.34 15.18 -8.15
C ALA A 442 18.62 15.68 -8.84
N GLY A 443 18.68 15.57 -10.17
CA GLY A 443 19.79 16.05 -10.99
C GLY A 443 19.98 17.55 -10.91
N LEU A 444 18.90 18.32 -11.04
CA LEU A 444 18.95 19.80 -10.98
C LEU A 444 19.32 20.30 -9.58
N ILE A 445 18.77 19.72 -8.51
CA ILE A 445 19.15 20.09 -7.13
C ILE A 445 20.65 19.82 -6.90
N LEU A 446 21.15 18.65 -7.30
CA LEU A 446 22.57 18.33 -7.19
C LEU A 446 23.46 19.23 -8.07
N PHE A 447 22.96 19.68 -9.23
CA PHE A 447 23.61 20.66 -10.08
C PHE A 447 23.78 22.00 -9.37
N GLU A 448 22.70 22.51 -8.76
CA GLU A 448 22.73 23.76 -7.98
C GLU A 448 23.64 23.68 -6.74
N MET A 449 23.97 22.46 -6.29
CA MET A 449 24.90 22.19 -5.18
C MET A 449 26.34 21.99 -5.65
N ASP A 450 26.68 22.21 -6.93
CA ASP A 450 27.99 21.95 -7.55
C ASP A 450 28.45 20.45 -7.45
N MET A 451 27.49 19.53 -7.25
CA MET A 451 27.77 18.08 -7.18
C MET A 451 27.65 17.44 -8.57
N TYR A 452 28.54 17.84 -9.48
CA TYR A 452 28.45 17.58 -10.91
C TYR A 452 28.47 16.08 -11.29
N GLU A 453 29.22 15.24 -10.59
CA GLU A 453 29.26 13.80 -10.84
C GLU A 453 27.91 13.15 -10.57
N GLN A 454 27.30 13.42 -9.43
CA GLN A 454 26.01 12.91 -9.05
C GLN A 454 24.88 13.51 -9.92
N SER A 455 24.96 14.82 -10.19
CA SER A 455 24.02 15.51 -11.08
C SER A 455 24.00 14.87 -12.47
N LYS A 456 25.19 14.65 -13.08
CA LYS A 456 25.33 14.00 -14.38
C LYS A 456 24.63 12.64 -14.41
N TYR A 457 24.84 11.80 -13.37
CA TYR A 457 24.20 10.50 -13.26
C TYR A 457 22.66 10.59 -13.35
N PHE A 458 22.04 11.50 -12.60
CA PHE A 458 20.59 11.65 -12.60
C PHE A 458 20.07 12.29 -13.90
N LEU A 459 20.75 13.30 -14.42
CA LEU A 459 20.37 13.93 -15.68
C LEU A 459 20.46 12.97 -16.88
N GLU A 460 21.41 12.03 -16.89
CA GLU A 460 21.48 10.98 -17.91
C GLU A 460 20.29 10.02 -17.86
N ILE A 461 19.74 9.77 -16.68
CA ILE A 461 18.51 8.97 -16.53
C ILE A 461 17.29 9.72 -17.07
N SER A 462 17.24 11.03 -16.84
CA SER A 462 16.17 11.93 -17.26
C SER A 462 16.12 12.22 -18.78
N ILE A 463 17.18 11.90 -19.53
CA ILE A 463 17.32 12.27 -20.95
C ILE A 463 16.25 11.69 -21.89
N ASN A 464 15.46 10.75 -21.40
CA ASN A 464 14.41 10.09 -22.18
C ASN A 464 13.03 10.75 -22.05
N SER A 465 12.96 12.01 -21.58
CA SER A 465 11.71 12.78 -21.56
C SER A 465 11.19 13.04 -22.98
N ASP A 466 9.87 13.02 -23.16
CA ASP A 466 9.22 13.34 -24.44
C ASP A 466 8.99 14.85 -24.65
N GLU A 467 9.40 15.71 -23.68
CA GLU A 467 9.21 17.17 -23.75
C GLU A 467 10.51 17.89 -24.14
N ASP A 468 10.53 18.56 -25.29
CA ASP A 468 11.71 19.25 -25.82
C ASP A 468 12.35 20.27 -24.85
N GLU A 469 11.53 21.00 -24.07
CA GLU A 469 12.01 21.98 -23.08
C GLU A 469 12.75 21.30 -21.93
N ILE A 470 12.27 20.15 -21.48
CA ILE A 470 12.94 19.34 -20.43
C ILE A 470 14.26 18.79 -21.00
N VAL A 471 14.22 18.25 -22.22
CA VAL A 471 15.42 17.68 -22.88
C VAL A 471 16.50 18.75 -23.09
N SER A 472 16.11 19.97 -23.45
CA SER A 472 17.03 21.11 -23.58
C SER A 472 17.71 21.45 -22.23
N THR A 473 16.94 21.54 -21.16
CA THR A 473 17.46 21.78 -19.79
C THR A 473 18.43 20.68 -19.36
N VAL A 474 18.09 19.41 -19.65
CA VAL A 474 18.95 18.25 -19.35
C VAL A 474 20.29 18.32 -20.09
N TYR A 475 20.26 18.59 -21.42
CA TYR A 475 21.50 18.70 -22.19
C TYR A 475 22.36 19.87 -21.73
N TYR A 476 21.76 21.00 -21.36
CA TYR A 476 22.51 22.11 -20.76
C TYR A 476 23.21 21.68 -19.46
N GLY A 477 22.48 21.10 -18.53
CA GLY A 477 23.05 20.62 -17.26
C GLY A 477 24.16 19.61 -17.47
N LEU A 478 23.97 18.63 -18.38
CA LEU A 478 25.00 17.64 -18.72
C LEU A 478 26.25 18.28 -19.34
N ALA A 479 26.09 19.25 -20.23
CA ALA A 479 27.21 19.94 -20.86
C ALA A 479 28.04 20.70 -19.79
N VAL A 480 27.39 21.40 -18.86
CA VAL A 480 28.06 22.11 -17.75
C VAL A 480 28.72 21.11 -16.80
N CYS A 481 28.03 20.03 -16.40
CA CYS A 481 28.64 19.00 -15.56
C CYS A 481 29.90 18.43 -16.18
N CYS A 482 29.87 18.12 -17.49
CA CYS A 482 31.05 17.63 -18.21
C CYS A 482 32.17 18.68 -18.30
N PHE A 483 31.82 19.94 -18.46
CA PHE A 483 32.81 21.03 -18.43
C PHE A 483 33.55 21.10 -17.10
N GLU A 484 32.80 21.14 -16.00
CA GLU A 484 33.35 21.22 -14.64
C GLU A 484 34.16 19.95 -14.23
N MET A 485 33.81 18.80 -14.83
CA MET A 485 34.52 17.53 -14.64
C MET A 485 35.68 17.29 -15.63
N GLU A 486 36.01 18.26 -16.49
CA GLU A 486 37.04 18.17 -17.54
C GLU A 486 36.78 17.02 -18.56
N LEU A 487 35.51 16.64 -18.79
CA LEU A 487 35.08 15.61 -19.74
C LEU A 487 34.76 16.21 -21.12
N ALA A 488 35.78 16.73 -21.81
CA ALA A 488 35.63 17.55 -23.01
C ALA A 488 34.86 16.88 -24.15
N GLU A 489 35.11 15.60 -24.44
CA GLU A 489 34.44 14.89 -25.55
C GLU A 489 32.95 14.72 -25.32
N GLU A 490 32.55 14.28 -24.10
CA GLU A 490 31.14 14.12 -23.73
C GLU A 490 30.44 15.48 -23.65
N GLY A 491 31.07 16.49 -23.04
CA GLY A 491 30.52 17.83 -22.94
C GLY A 491 30.21 18.46 -24.30
N LEU A 492 31.13 18.30 -25.28
CA LEU A 492 30.90 18.74 -26.67
C LEU A 492 29.76 17.97 -27.36
N GLU A 493 29.55 16.70 -27.04
CA GLU A 493 28.44 15.94 -27.59
C GLU A 493 27.09 16.46 -27.08
N TYR A 494 26.95 16.66 -25.75
CA TYR A 494 25.73 17.22 -25.17
C TYR A 494 25.46 18.65 -25.62
N THR A 495 26.48 19.48 -25.74
CA THR A 495 26.35 20.86 -26.24
C THR A 495 25.86 20.89 -27.69
N LYS A 496 26.32 19.99 -28.55
CA LYS A 496 25.83 19.88 -29.93
C LYS A 496 24.36 19.47 -29.97
N LYS A 497 23.95 18.50 -29.15
CA LYS A 497 22.55 18.08 -29.05
C LYS A 497 21.65 19.24 -28.55
N LEU A 498 22.13 20.04 -27.60
CA LEU A 498 21.45 21.24 -27.15
C LEU A 498 21.26 22.26 -28.28
N LEU A 499 22.31 22.53 -29.08
CA LEU A 499 22.23 23.46 -30.22
C LEU A 499 21.40 22.92 -31.40
N GLU A 500 21.17 21.60 -31.49
CA GLU A 500 20.20 21.03 -32.44
C GLU A 500 18.76 21.38 -32.05
N LEU A 501 18.46 21.45 -30.75
CA LEU A 501 17.17 21.86 -30.22
C LEU A 501 17.03 23.39 -30.16
N GLU A 502 18.06 24.08 -29.73
CA GLU A 502 18.11 25.53 -29.53
C GLU A 502 19.32 26.15 -30.25
N PRO A 503 19.23 26.41 -31.59
CA PRO A 503 20.37 26.88 -32.36
C PRO A 503 20.94 28.22 -31.94
N ASP A 504 20.15 29.07 -31.31
CA ASP A 504 20.52 30.41 -30.85
C ASP A 504 20.86 30.47 -29.36
N ASN A 505 21.10 29.34 -28.69
CA ASN A 505 21.43 29.30 -27.26
C ASN A 505 22.85 29.84 -27.02
N GLU A 506 22.93 31.06 -26.46
CA GLU A 506 24.20 31.77 -26.22
C GLU A 506 25.08 31.03 -25.20
N ASP A 507 24.50 30.41 -24.17
CA ASP A 507 25.23 29.68 -23.13
C ASP A 507 25.88 28.42 -23.70
N ALA A 508 25.15 27.68 -24.57
CA ALA A 508 25.70 26.53 -25.27
C ALA A 508 26.87 26.91 -26.19
N MET A 509 26.78 28.03 -26.88
CA MET A 509 27.89 28.53 -27.71
C MET A 509 29.11 28.93 -26.84
N ALA A 510 28.87 29.50 -25.67
CA ALA A 510 29.95 29.86 -24.73
C ALA A 510 30.66 28.57 -24.19
N ILE A 511 29.91 27.51 -23.90
CA ILE A 511 30.46 26.22 -23.46
C ILE A 511 31.36 25.62 -24.53
N ILE A 512 30.96 25.62 -25.82
CA ILE A 512 31.84 25.15 -26.92
C ILE A 512 33.18 25.88 -26.94
N HIS A 513 33.15 27.23 -26.84
CA HIS A 513 34.40 28.02 -26.81
C HIS A 513 35.27 27.74 -25.58
N SER A 514 34.70 27.24 -24.50
CA SER A 514 35.42 26.89 -23.29
C SER A 514 36.14 25.54 -23.38
N PHE A 515 35.65 24.64 -24.26
CA PHE A 515 36.28 23.36 -24.57
C PHE A 515 37.35 23.45 -25.68
N GLU A 516 37.36 24.54 -26.49
CA GLU A 516 38.38 24.83 -27.51
C GLU A 516 39.62 25.45 -26.88
#